data_9eaafa6658acf866d2be850439968e5b
#
_entry.id   9eaafa6658acf866d2be850439968e5b
#
_cell.length_a   1.000
_cell.length_b   1.000
_cell.length_c   1.000
_cell.angle_alpha   90.00
_cell.angle_beta   90.00
_cell.angle_gamma   90.00
#
_symmetry.space_group_name_H-M   'P 1'
#
loop_
_entity.id
_entity.type
_entity.pdbx_description
1 polymer ?
#
loop_
_entity_poly.entity_id
_entity_poly.type
_entity_poly.pdbx_seq_one_letter_code
_entity_poly.pdbx_strand_id
1 'polypeptide(L)'
;MLVTMDSILRAAQKGGYGVAAPDAYNSSSVRACFEAAVNCKAPLILSCLGTTNMEETGEMAKFYAKKYPEAVVALHLDHGGAFDEIMRALRCGYTSVMIDRSKLIFEENVREVKEVVKIAHAKICSWLCLQWRLRITMRT
;
A
#
# COMPACT_ATOMS: atom_id res chain seq x y z
N MET A 1 2.21 -14.68 1.54
CA MET A 1 1.89 -14.06 2.87
C MET A 1 1.70 -12.55 2.69
N LEU A 2 0.65 -11.96 3.27
CA LEU A 2 0.52 -10.51 3.32
C LEU A 2 1.49 -9.93 4.36
N VAL A 3 2.26 -8.93 3.94
CA VAL A 3 3.27 -8.25 4.76
C VAL A 3 3.09 -6.74 4.68
N THR A 4 3.71 -6.01 5.60
CA THR A 4 3.75 -4.54 5.51
C THR A 4 4.70 -4.10 4.40
N MET A 5 4.36 -3.01 3.71
CA MET A 5 5.18 -2.46 2.63
C MET A 5 6.59 -2.03 3.13
N ASP A 6 6.71 -1.61 4.38
CA ASP A 6 7.98 -1.20 4.98
C ASP A 6 9.06 -2.29 4.87
N SER A 7 8.72 -3.55 5.15
CA SER A 7 9.66 -4.67 5.05
C SER A 7 10.19 -4.89 3.62
N ILE A 8 9.30 -4.77 2.63
CA ILE A 8 9.63 -4.88 1.20
C ILE A 8 10.55 -3.72 0.78
N LEU A 9 10.18 -2.48 1.13
CA LEU A 9 10.90 -1.29 0.70
C LEU A 9 12.28 -1.18 1.36
N ARG A 10 12.44 -1.57 2.62
CA ARG A 10 13.76 -1.60 3.28
C ARG A 10 14.71 -2.60 2.61
N ALA A 11 14.18 -3.78 2.25
CA ALA A 11 14.97 -4.76 1.52
C ALA A 11 15.40 -4.26 0.14
N ALA A 12 14.48 -3.62 -0.59
CA ALA A 12 14.73 -3.02 -1.88
C ALA A 12 15.76 -1.89 -1.82
N GLN A 13 15.65 -0.99 -0.84
CA GLN A 13 16.59 0.08 -0.61
C GLN A 13 18.00 -0.44 -0.32
N LYS A 14 18.11 -1.46 0.57
CA LYS A 14 19.38 -2.09 0.88
C LYS A 14 20.00 -2.82 -0.31
N GLY A 15 19.16 -3.43 -1.15
CA GLY A 15 19.59 -4.19 -2.33
C GLY A 15 19.76 -3.35 -3.60
N GLY A 16 19.36 -2.08 -3.60
CA GLY A 16 19.48 -1.19 -4.75
C GLY A 16 18.56 -1.56 -5.92
N TYR A 17 17.34 -2.08 -5.65
CA TYR A 17 16.39 -2.48 -6.68
C TYR A 17 15.00 -1.85 -6.48
N GLY A 18 14.22 -1.77 -7.56
CA GLY A 18 12.82 -1.34 -7.53
C GLY A 18 11.86 -2.50 -7.24
N VAL A 19 10.70 -2.20 -6.63
CA VAL A 19 9.62 -3.15 -6.40
C VAL A 19 8.45 -2.81 -7.30
N ALA A 20 7.89 -3.81 -7.98
CA ALA A 20 6.70 -3.62 -8.81
C ALA A 20 5.48 -3.32 -7.92
N ALA A 21 4.69 -2.33 -8.34
CA ALA A 21 3.45 -1.94 -7.68
C ALA A 21 2.30 -1.85 -8.71
N PRO A 22 1.86 -3.00 -9.28
CA PRO A 22 0.77 -3.02 -10.24
C PRO A 22 -0.57 -2.71 -9.59
N ASP A 23 -1.44 -2.01 -10.31
CA ASP A 23 -2.82 -1.81 -9.92
C ASP A 23 -3.66 -3.06 -10.15
N ALA A 24 -4.49 -3.40 -9.18
CA ALA A 24 -5.43 -4.50 -9.27
C ALA A 24 -6.88 -4.02 -9.13
N TYR A 25 -7.71 -4.38 -10.09
CA TYR A 25 -9.09 -3.90 -10.19
C TYR A 25 -10.14 -5.00 -10.04
N ASN A 26 -9.74 -6.27 -10.11
CA ASN A 26 -10.65 -7.42 -10.04
C ASN A 26 -9.90 -8.69 -9.62
N SER A 27 -10.64 -9.80 -9.43
CA SER A 27 -10.07 -11.08 -8.99
C SER A 27 -9.00 -11.63 -9.92
N SER A 28 -9.12 -11.43 -11.23
CA SER A 28 -8.14 -11.92 -12.19
C SER A 28 -6.81 -11.18 -12.08
N SER A 29 -6.83 -9.84 -11.91
CA SER A 29 -5.63 -9.05 -11.70
C SER A 29 -4.97 -9.34 -10.35
N VAL A 30 -5.76 -9.50 -9.28
CA VAL A 30 -5.22 -9.93 -7.97
C VAL A 30 -4.52 -11.28 -8.07
N ARG A 31 -5.18 -12.27 -8.70
CA ARG A 31 -4.60 -13.59 -8.92
C ARG A 31 -3.28 -13.51 -9.70
N ALA A 32 -3.29 -12.79 -10.83
CA ALA A 32 -2.11 -12.65 -11.68
C ALA A 32 -0.91 -12.06 -10.92
N CYS A 33 -1.15 -11.08 -10.02
CA CYS A 33 -0.12 -10.50 -9.18
C CYS A 33 0.50 -11.53 -8.22
N PHE A 34 -0.33 -12.36 -7.56
CA PHE A 34 0.20 -13.42 -6.69
C PHE A 34 0.97 -14.49 -7.47
N GLU A 35 0.46 -14.93 -8.63
CA GLU A 35 1.15 -15.86 -9.50
C GLU A 35 2.48 -15.29 -10.00
N ALA A 36 2.53 -14.02 -10.37
CA ALA A 36 3.76 -13.34 -10.76
C ALA A 36 4.78 -13.27 -9.63
N ALA A 37 4.34 -12.92 -8.40
CA ALA A 37 5.22 -12.88 -7.23
C ALA A 37 5.89 -14.24 -6.95
N VAL A 38 5.13 -15.33 -7.11
CA VAL A 38 5.64 -16.71 -6.97
C VAL A 38 6.61 -17.06 -8.08
N ASN A 39 6.19 -16.88 -9.34
CA ASN A 39 6.97 -17.27 -10.50
C ASN A 39 8.29 -16.52 -10.62
N CYS A 40 8.29 -15.23 -10.28
CA CYS A 40 9.49 -14.39 -10.28
C CYS A 40 10.30 -14.48 -8.98
N LYS A 41 9.77 -15.14 -7.93
CA LYS A 41 10.36 -15.16 -6.58
C LYS A 41 10.69 -13.74 -6.09
N ALA A 42 9.81 -12.80 -6.36
CA ALA A 42 10.01 -11.39 -6.08
C ALA A 42 8.86 -10.83 -5.23
N PRO A 43 9.13 -9.93 -4.27
CA PRO A 43 8.09 -9.24 -3.54
C PRO A 43 7.33 -8.29 -4.45
N LEU A 44 6.05 -8.01 -4.10
CA LEU A 44 5.17 -7.19 -4.89
C LEU A 44 4.30 -6.31 -3.96
N ILE A 45 4.00 -5.10 -4.41
CA ILE A 45 3.01 -4.23 -3.80
C ILE A 45 1.75 -4.31 -4.67
N LEU A 46 0.67 -4.89 -4.14
CA LEU A 46 -0.63 -4.93 -4.80
C LEU A 46 -1.34 -3.61 -4.55
N SER A 47 -1.28 -2.72 -5.53
CA SER A 47 -1.85 -1.38 -5.46
C SER A 47 -3.35 -1.40 -5.81
N CYS A 48 -4.16 -0.71 -5.03
CA CYS A 48 -5.61 -0.61 -5.21
C CYS A 48 -6.07 0.81 -4.94
N LEU A 49 -6.79 1.40 -5.90
CA LEU A 49 -7.36 2.74 -5.76
C LEU A 49 -8.58 2.72 -4.83
N GLY A 50 -8.86 3.84 -4.17
CA GLY A 50 -10.04 4.01 -3.30
C GLY A 50 -11.38 3.81 -4.01
N THR A 51 -11.40 3.95 -5.35
CA THR A 51 -12.58 3.70 -6.20
C THR A 51 -12.85 2.22 -6.46
N THR A 52 -11.92 1.31 -6.11
CA THR A 52 -12.14 -0.13 -6.23
C THR A 52 -13.01 -0.66 -5.08
N ASN A 53 -13.58 -1.86 -5.26
CA ASN A 53 -14.27 -2.53 -4.17
C ASN A 53 -13.24 -3.06 -3.15
N MET A 54 -12.96 -2.25 -2.12
CA MET A 54 -11.92 -2.55 -1.12
C MET A 54 -12.20 -3.85 -0.35
N GLU A 55 -13.47 -4.12 -0.05
CA GLU A 55 -13.88 -5.33 0.67
C GLU A 55 -13.56 -6.57 -0.15
N GLU A 56 -14.00 -6.59 -1.40
CA GLU A 56 -13.76 -7.69 -2.32
C GLU A 56 -12.26 -7.89 -2.56
N THR A 57 -11.53 -6.83 -2.82
CA THR A 57 -10.08 -6.89 -3.05
C THR A 57 -9.34 -7.39 -1.81
N GLY A 58 -9.74 -6.93 -0.61
CA GLY A 58 -9.18 -7.39 0.66
C GLY A 58 -9.39 -8.89 0.88
N GLU A 59 -10.61 -9.40 0.64
CA GLU A 59 -10.90 -10.83 0.77
C GLU A 59 -10.15 -11.68 -0.27
N MET A 60 -10.06 -11.22 -1.52
CA MET A 60 -9.29 -11.89 -2.54
C MET A 60 -7.80 -11.95 -2.21
N ALA A 61 -7.22 -10.85 -1.74
CA ALA A 61 -5.83 -10.81 -1.34
C ALA A 61 -5.56 -11.80 -0.18
N LYS A 62 -6.46 -11.87 0.81
CA LYS A 62 -6.38 -12.87 1.91
C LYS A 62 -6.50 -14.30 1.39
N PHE A 63 -7.41 -14.55 0.46
CA PHE A 63 -7.58 -15.87 -0.17
C PHE A 63 -6.31 -16.30 -0.90
N TYR A 64 -5.76 -15.43 -1.77
CA TYR A 64 -4.56 -15.77 -2.53
C TYR A 64 -3.30 -15.83 -1.66
N ALA A 65 -3.22 -15.05 -0.59
CA ALA A 65 -2.13 -15.16 0.37
C ALA A 65 -2.10 -16.52 1.10
N LYS A 66 -3.26 -17.15 1.31
CA LYS A 66 -3.35 -18.53 1.82
C LYS A 66 -3.01 -19.56 0.76
N LYS A 67 -3.45 -19.34 -0.48
CA LYS A 67 -3.21 -20.25 -1.62
C LYS A 67 -1.74 -20.24 -2.06
N TYR A 68 -1.06 -19.12 -1.96
CA TYR A 68 0.34 -18.90 -2.33
C TYR A 68 1.15 -18.41 -1.13
N PRO A 69 1.43 -19.28 -0.13
CA PRO A 69 2.09 -18.87 1.12
C PRO A 69 3.51 -18.35 0.91
N GLU A 70 4.17 -18.72 -0.19
CA GLU A 70 5.49 -18.26 -0.60
C GLU A 70 5.50 -16.85 -1.19
N ALA A 71 4.36 -16.36 -1.68
CA ALA A 71 4.25 -15.01 -2.22
C ALA A 71 4.39 -13.95 -1.11
N VAL A 72 5.29 -13.01 -1.27
CA VAL A 72 5.48 -11.86 -0.38
C VAL A 72 4.80 -10.65 -1.01
N VAL A 73 3.63 -10.27 -0.50
CA VAL A 73 2.78 -9.23 -1.07
C VAL A 73 2.34 -8.24 0.01
N ALA A 74 2.49 -6.94 -0.26
CA ALA A 74 1.84 -5.90 0.51
C ALA A 74 0.56 -5.45 -0.21
N LEU A 75 -0.56 -5.41 0.50
CA LEU A 75 -1.82 -4.87 -0.02
C LEU A 75 -1.89 -3.39 0.32
N HIS A 76 -1.91 -2.54 -0.68
CA HIS A 76 -1.76 -1.09 -0.56
C HIS A 76 -2.99 -0.33 -1.05
N LEU A 77 -3.52 0.57 -0.23
CA LEU A 77 -4.44 1.60 -0.69
C LEU A 77 -3.64 2.75 -1.29
N ASP A 78 -3.81 2.97 -2.59
CA ASP A 78 -3.20 4.05 -3.33
C ASP A 78 -4.18 5.21 -3.51
N HIS A 79 -3.71 6.44 -3.39
CA HIS A 79 -4.48 7.69 -3.52
C HIS A 79 -5.76 7.73 -2.66
N GLY A 80 -5.71 7.30 -1.41
CA GLY A 80 -6.83 7.44 -0.47
C GLY A 80 -7.26 8.91 -0.34
N GLY A 81 -8.49 9.21 -0.73
CA GLY A 81 -9.01 10.57 -0.85
C GLY A 81 -9.60 11.12 0.45
N ALA A 82 -9.97 10.26 1.41
CA ALA A 82 -10.64 10.66 2.63
C ALA A 82 -10.22 9.77 3.81
N PHE A 83 -10.39 10.30 5.02
CA PHE A 83 -10.03 9.59 6.25
C PHE A 83 -10.84 8.30 6.45
N ASP A 84 -12.12 8.30 6.11
CA ASP A 84 -13.00 7.13 6.16
C ASP A 84 -12.58 6.04 5.17
N GLU A 85 -12.06 6.37 3.99
CA GLU A 85 -11.46 5.41 3.07
C GLU A 85 -10.25 4.70 3.69
N ILE A 86 -9.38 5.46 4.37
CA ILE A 86 -8.24 4.88 5.10
C ILE A 86 -8.73 3.89 6.15
N MET A 87 -9.72 4.30 6.96
CA MET A 87 -10.29 3.45 8.00
C MET A 87 -10.97 2.20 7.45
N ARG A 88 -11.61 2.33 6.28
CA ARG A 88 -12.24 1.23 5.56
C ARG A 88 -11.17 0.25 5.05
N ALA A 89 -10.12 0.72 4.39
CA ALA A 89 -9.01 -0.11 3.93
C ALA A 89 -8.37 -0.90 5.09
N LEU A 90 -8.08 -0.24 6.21
CA LEU A 90 -7.53 -0.90 7.38
C LEU A 90 -8.46 -2.01 7.94
N ARG A 91 -9.78 -1.81 7.93
CA ARG A 91 -10.75 -2.84 8.32
C ARG A 91 -10.78 -4.00 7.33
N CYS A 92 -10.61 -3.74 6.03
CA CYS A 92 -10.55 -4.76 4.98
C CYS A 92 -9.24 -5.57 5.00
N GLY A 93 -8.26 -5.18 5.82
CA GLY A 93 -7.01 -5.92 5.97
C GLY A 93 -5.87 -5.44 5.05
N TYR A 94 -5.97 -4.22 4.57
CA TYR A 94 -4.86 -3.56 3.87
C TYR A 94 -3.67 -3.42 4.81
N THR A 95 -2.50 -3.77 4.33
CA THR A 95 -1.24 -3.76 5.09
C THR A 95 -0.41 -2.50 4.86
N SER A 96 -0.88 -1.65 3.95
CA SER A 96 -0.32 -0.33 3.67
C SER A 96 -1.41 0.61 3.18
N VAL A 97 -1.34 1.87 3.57
CA VAL A 97 -2.27 2.91 3.16
C VAL A 97 -1.53 4.19 2.80
N MET A 98 -2.08 4.94 1.86
CA MET A 98 -1.65 6.27 1.49
C MET A 98 -2.84 7.22 1.55
N ILE A 99 -2.64 8.39 2.16
CA ILE A 99 -3.58 9.51 2.07
C ILE A 99 -3.03 10.55 1.10
N ASP A 100 -3.80 10.91 0.08
CA ASP A 100 -3.44 11.96 -0.86
C ASP A 100 -4.01 13.31 -0.43
N ARG A 101 -3.14 14.17 0.07
CA ARG A 101 -3.42 15.55 0.49
C ARG A 101 -2.62 16.57 -0.32
N SER A 102 -2.18 16.17 -1.52
CA SER A 102 -1.36 17.00 -2.40
C SER A 102 -2.01 18.32 -2.81
N LYS A 103 -3.36 18.40 -2.75
CA LYS A 103 -4.14 19.60 -3.08
C LYS A 103 -4.29 20.58 -1.91
N LEU A 104 -4.00 20.16 -0.68
CA LEU A 104 -4.09 21.01 0.50
C LEU A 104 -2.83 21.87 0.68
N ILE A 105 -2.94 22.94 1.45
CA ILE A 105 -1.78 23.69 1.90
C ILE A 105 -0.93 22.82 2.82
N PHE A 106 0.35 23.16 2.95
CA PHE A 106 1.34 22.33 3.65
C PHE A 106 0.93 21.97 5.08
N GLU A 107 0.48 22.95 5.84
CA GLU A 107 0.12 22.79 7.26
C GLU A 107 -1.06 21.83 7.45
N GLU A 108 -2.07 21.92 6.60
CA GLU A 108 -3.22 21.01 6.62
C GLU A 108 -2.83 19.61 6.19
N ASN A 109 -2.03 19.49 5.12
CA ASN A 109 -1.50 18.21 4.67
C ASN A 109 -0.76 17.51 5.82
N VAL A 110 0.19 18.19 6.46
CA VAL A 110 0.97 17.64 7.58
C VAL A 110 0.07 17.23 8.75
N ARG A 111 -0.95 18.04 9.09
CA ARG A 111 -1.89 17.71 10.16
C ARG A 111 -2.63 16.41 9.91
N GLU A 112 -3.25 16.27 8.73
CA GLU A 112 -4.05 15.09 8.39
C GLU A 112 -3.19 13.84 8.22
N VAL A 113 -2.03 13.95 7.61
CA VAL A 113 -1.09 12.85 7.48
C VAL A 113 -0.64 12.35 8.85
N LYS A 114 -0.35 13.23 9.82
CA LYS A 114 0.03 12.84 11.19
C LYS A 114 -1.05 12.00 11.89
N GLU A 115 -2.33 12.30 11.65
CA GLU A 115 -3.45 11.54 12.21
C GLU A 115 -3.52 10.13 11.61
N VAL A 116 -3.41 10.04 10.28
CA VAL A 116 -3.38 8.74 9.59
C VAL A 116 -2.20 7.88 10.04
N VAL A 117 -1.01 8.47 10.19
CA VAL A 117 0.20 7.79 10.67
C VAL A 117 -0.03 7.14 12.04
N LYS A 118 -0.59 7.87 13.00
CA LYS A 118 -0.87 7.34 14.35
C LYS A 118 -1.76 6.10 14.29
N ILE A 119 -2.79 6.12 13.44
CA ILE A 119 -3.74 5.03 13.32
C ILE A 119 -3.12 3.84 12.59
N ALA A 120 -2.41 4.07 11.48
CA ALA A 120 -1.74 3.04 10.74
C ALA A 120 -0.71 2.29 11.59
N HIS A 121 0.09 3.00 12.38
CA HIS A 121 1.06 2.39 13.30
C HIS A 121 0.38 1.57 14.40
N ALA A 122 -0.76 2.03 14.95
CA ALA A 122 -1.52 1.27 15.95
C ALA A 122 -2.07 -0.06 15.41
N LYS A 123 -2.22 -0.19 14.09
CA LYS A 123 -2.70 -1.39 13.39
C LYS A 123 -1.58 -2.26 12.79
N ILE A 124 -0.30 -1.92 13.04
CA ILE A 124 0.85 -2.59 12.39
C ILE A 124 0.70 -2.56 10.86
N CYS A 125 0.39 -1.39 10.34
CA CYS A 125 0.24 -1.11 8.92
C CYS A 125 1.29 -0.09 8.49
N SER A 126 1.87 -0.27 7.30
CA SER A 126 2.72 0.75 6.68
C SER A 126 1.88 1.91 6.16
N TRP A 127 2.47 3.08 6.11
CA TRP A 127 1.83 4.26 5.51
C TRP A 127 2.76 4.89 4.46
N LEU A 128 2.17 5.52 3.47
CA LEU A 128 2.86 6.33 2.48
C LEU A 128 2.18 7.69 2.40
N CYS A 129 2.96 8.76 2.42
CA CYS A 129 2.49 10.12 2.19
C CYS A 129 2.96 10.59 0.83
N LEU A 130 2.05 11.02 -0.03
CA LEU A 130 2.40 11.68 -1.27
C LEU A 130 2.40 13.20 -1.07
N GLN A 131 3.57 13.79 -1.20
CA GLN A 131 3.76 15.23 -1.13
C GLN A 131 4.28 15.74 -2.48
N TRP A 132 3.35 16.00 -3.42
CA TRP A 132 3.70 16.42 -4.77
C TRP A 132 4.36 17.81 -4.87
N ARG A 133 4.31 18.63 -3.83
CA ARG A 133 4.82 20.02 -3.87
C ARG A 133 6.16 20.25 -3.17
N LEU A 134 6.77 19.28 -2.56
CA LEU A 134 8.10 19.42 -2.00
C LEU A 134 9.10 18.54 -2.75
N ARG A 135 9.61 19.04 -3.89
CA ARG A 135 10.98 18.77 -4.24
C ARG A 135 11.85 19.47 -3.20
N ILE A 136 11.97 18.89 -2.03
CA ILE A 136 13.08 19.21 -1.18
C ILE A 136 14.25 18.49 -1.81
N THR A 137 14.99 19.21 -2.64
CA THR A 137 16.39 18.90 -2.90
C THR A 137 17.07 18.97 -1.53
N MET A 138 17.15 17.85 -0.83
CA MET A 138 18.17 17.71 0.19
C MET A 138 19.51 17.69 -0.56
N ARG A 139 20.08 18.87 -0.75
CA ARG A 139 21.51 18.97 -1.00
C ARG A 139 22.17 18.68 0.34
N THR A 140 22.99 17.64 0.34
CA THR A 140 23.99 17.26 1.33
C THR A 140 24.69 18.47 1.92
#